data_6ed26c134a0fcbca0551e0467e779067
#
_entry.id   6ed26c134a0fcbca0551e0467e779067
#
_cell.length_a   1.000
_cell.length_b   1.000
_cell.length_c   1.000
_cell.angle_alpha   90.00
_cell.angle_beta   90.00
_cell.angle_gamma   90.00
#
_symmetry.space_group_name_H-M   'P 1'
#
loop_
_entity.id
_entity.type
_entity.pdbx_description
1 polymer ?
#
loop_
_entity_poly.entity_id
_entity_poly.type
_entity_poly.pdbx_seq_one_letter_code
_entity_poly.pdbx_strand_id
1 'polypeptide(L)'
;MRSWIKTALWLGAVLPAGTALAASDTEAAEDRLRPEERPQQAHDTAGSLALASLTTIRPMARKSIAPAAQDALAPAREADADANAGFQRWITAFKIRAQTQGIGAATLRAAFNGVIYDASVIKRDRNQSEFTKTIWDYLDSAASESRVRNGTKALDAHRNTLERIEKHFGVDKEIVVAVWGLESSYGSFRGDMDIIRSLATLAYDGRRGAFFEEQLIAALKIIEAGDVDPRTMTGSWAGAMGHTQFIPTSYLDYAVDFTGDGKRDIWSDTPTDALASTAAYLKAFGWVTGQPWGIEVVLPRSFDFTLANRKIQKSPREWADLGVRATDGRPIKDHGVASILLPAGGTGAAFMIFKNFSVLERYNTADAYVIGVGHLSDRLKGGDKIKGSWPRGDRALTFTERKELQERLTRAGFSTEGIDGRIGPKTIAAVRAYQSAKGLMPDGYASLSLLEKLR
;
A
#
# COMPACT_ATOMS: atom_id res chain seq x y z
N MET A 1 -33.99 -24.88 3.20
CA MET A 1 -33.42 -26.10 3.81
C MET A 1 -32.31 -26.63 2.95
N ARG A 2 -31.09 -26.45 3.34
CA ARG A 2 -29.93 -27.36 3.35
C ARG A 2 -28.66 -26.54 3.56
N SER A 3 -28.21 -26.66 4.80
CA SER A 3 -26.92 -26.21 5.33
C SER A 3 -25.78 -26.99 4.69
N TRP A 4 -24.66 -26.29 4.40
CA TRP A 4 -23.36 -26.93 4.25
C TRP A 4 -22.32 -26.16 5.08
N ILE A 5 -22.17 -26.67 6.32
CA ILE A 5 -21.01 -26.37 7.18
C ILE A 5 -19.90 -27.34 6.74
N LYS A 6 -18.74 -26.83 6.37
CA LYS A 6 -17.52 -27.65 6.29
C LYS A 6 -16.57 -27.25 7.42
N THR A 7 -16.61 -28.07 8.46
CA THR A 7 -15.66 -28.14 9.55
C THR A 7 -14.39 -28.83 9.07
N ALA A 8 -13.22 -28.21 9.19
CA ALA A 8 -11.93 -28.88 9.01
C ALA A 8 -11.37 -29.25 10.38
N LEU A 9 -11.32 -30.55 10.67
CA LEU A 9 -10.68 -31.16 11.83
C LEU A 9 -9.16 -31.19 11.63
N TRP A 10 -8.42 -30.75 12.66
CA TRP A 10 -7.01 -31.06 12.84
C TRP A 10 -6.84 -32.37 13.58
N LEU A 11 -6.18 -33.34 12.98
CA LEU A 11 -5.65 -34.54 13.65
C LEU A 11 -4.13 -34.48 13.55
N GLY A 12 -3.49 -34.48 14.70
CA GLY A 12 -2.04 -34.60 14.81
C GLY A 12 -1.54 -36.00 14.46
N ALA A 13 -0.39 -36.09 13.83
CA ALA A 13 0.42 -37.29 13.75
C ALA A 13 1.91 -36.96 13.80
N VAL A 14 2.60 -37.80 14.55
CA VAL A 14 3.99 -37.81 14.97
C VAL A 14 4.92 -38.06 13.78
N LEU A 15 6.10 -37.37 13.81
CA LEU A 15 7.24 -37.51 12.88
C LEU A 15 7.83 -38.93 12.82
N PRO A 16 8.51 -39.28 11.72
CA PRO A 16 9.95 -39.41 11.84
C PRO A 16 10.75 -38.66 10.76
N ALA A 17 12.02 -38.42 11.12
CA ALA A 17 13.01 -37.68 10.39
C ALA A 17 13.40 -38.26 9.03
N GLY A 18 13.68 -37.36 8.07
CA GLY A 18 14.43 -37.72 6.87
C GLY A 18 14.18 -36.80 5.68
N THR A 19 15.24 -36.12 5.27
CA THR A 19 15.51 -35.48 3.97
C THR A 19 14.95 -34.07 3.73
N ALA A 20 15.90 -33.15 3.71
CA ALA A 20 15.81 -31.80 3.18
C ALA A 20 15.50 -31.84 1.67
N LEU A 21 14.37 -31.20 1.29
CA LEU A 21 14.10 -30.61 -0.03
C LEU A 21 12.59 -30.23 -0.05
N ALA A 22 12.25 -29.00 0.29
CA ALA A 22 11.03 -28.29 -0.09
C ALA A 22 10.87 -26.96 0.72
N ALA A 23 11.81 -26.04 0.53
CA ALA A 23 11.69 -24.69 1.08
C ALA A 23 11.35 -23.63 -0.01
N SER A 24 11.08 -24.04 -1.25
CA SER A 24 10.87 -23.12 -2.37
C SER A 24 9.41 -22.82 -2.70
N ASP A 25 8.45 -23.68 -2.31
CA ASP A 25 7.07 -23.54 -2.79
C ASP A 25 6.14 -22.76 -1.83
N THR A 26 6.51 -22.62 -0.55
CA THR A 26 5.72 -21.85 0.43
C THR A 26 5.94 -20.34 0.31
N GLU A 27 7.11 -19.88 -0.12
CA GLU A 27 7.36 -18.45 -0.35
C GLU A 27 6.58 -17.90 -1.56
N ALA A 28 6.41 -18.71 -2.59
CA ALA A 28 5.67 -18.33 -3.79
C ALA A 28 4.15 -18.23 -3.56
N ALA A 29 3.61 -19.02 -2.63
CA ALA A 29 2.19 -18.98 -2.29
C ALA A 29 1.84 -17.84 -1.34
N GLU A 30 2.73 -17.47 -0.41
CA GLU A 30 2.53 -16.31 0.46
C GLU A 30 2.65 -14.97 -0.28
N ASP A 31 3.46 -14.92 -1.33
CA ASP A 31 3.61 -13.71 -2.17
C ASP A 31 2.35 -13.41 -3.01
N ARG A 32 1.51 -14.42 -3.28
CA ARG A 32 0.22 -14.24 -3.97
C ARG A 32 -0.86 -13.57 -3.11
N LEU A 33 -0.73 -13.58 -1.79
CA LEU A 33 -1.69 -12.99 -0.85
C LEU A 33 -1.25 -11.60 -0.35
N ARG A 34 -0.08 -11.12 -0.75
CA ARG A 34 0.36 -9.76 -0.41
C ARG A 34 -0.19 -8.77 -1.43
N PRO A 35 -0.89 -7.73 -1.00
CA PRO A 35 -1.08 -6.57 -1.86
C PRO A 35 0.32 -6.09 -2.29
N GLU A 36 0.63 -6.14 -3.58
CA GLU A 36 1.85 -5.47 -4.08
C GLU A 36 1.81 -4.00 -3.67
N GLU A 37 2.99 -3.42 -3.42
CA GLU A 37 3.11 -2.00 -3.08
C GLU A 37 2.21 -1.17 -3.99
N ARG A 38 1.17 -0.58 -3.41
CA ARG A 38 0.29 0.30 -4.15
C ARG A 38 1.10 1.50 -4.62
N PRO A 39 0.95 1.90 -5.86
CA PRO A 39 1.55 3.14 -6.31
C PRO A 39 1.04 4.28 -5.44
N GLN A 40 1.94 4.95 -4.75
CA GLN A 40 1.60 6.17 -4.03
C GLN A 40 1.15 7.20 -5.06
N GLN A 41 -0.12 7.60 -4.98
CA GLN A 41 -0.60 8.71 -5.78
C GLN A 41 0.17 9.98 -5.36
N ALA A 42 0.83 10.61 -6.31
CA ALA A 42 1.38 11.94 -6.11
C ALA A 42 0.20 12.90 -5.89
N HIS A 43 0.02 13.32 -4.64
CA HIS A 43 -0.89 14.41 -4.34
C HIS A 43 -0.19 15.70 -4.77
N ASP A 44 -0.64 16.27 -5.90
CA ASP A 44 -0.32 17.64 -6.24
C ASP A 44 -0.81 18.54 -5.10
N THR A 45 0.14 19.21 -4.47
CA THR A 45 -0.11 20.25 -3.49
C THR A 45 -0.88 21.37 -4.17
N ALA A 46 -2.15 21.53 -3.81
CA ALA A 46 -2.96 22.66 -4.21
C ALA A 46 -2.27 23.95 -3.75
N GLY A 47 -1.79 24.69 -4.71
CA GLY A 47 -1.20 26.01 -4.51
C GLY A 47 -2.22 27.00 -3.97
N SER A 48 -1.76 27.81 -3.06
CA SER A 48 -2.39 28.99 -2.47
C SER A 48 -3.13 29.82 -3.51
N LEU A 49 -4.43 30.03 -3.30
CA LEU A 49 -5.22 31.03 -4.03
C LEU A 49 -4.82 32.43 -3.58
N ALA A 50 -3.98 33.09 -4.36
CA ALA A 50 -3.83 34.54 -4.32
C ALA A 50 -4.90 35.15 -5.24
N LEU A 51 -5.80 35.97 -4.66
CA LEU A 51 -6.67 36.84 -5.44
C LEU A 51 -5.82 37.83 -6.25
N ALA A 52 -5.82 37.68 -7.56
CA ALA A 52 -5.29 38.68 -8.47
C ALA A 52 -6.44 39.24 -9.34
N SER A 53 -6.50 40.55 -9.36
CA SER A 53 -7.48 41.42 -9.99
C SER A 53 -7.72 41.12 -11.46
N LEU A 54 -9.00 41.18 -11.86
CA LEU A 54 -9.48 41.15 -13.26
C LEU A 54 -8.85 42.28 -14.08
N THR A 55 -7.96 41.94 -14.98
CA THR A 55 -7.57 42.81 -16.08
C THR A 55 -8.01 42.13 -17.38
N THR A 56 -8.85 42.79 -18.12
CA THR A 56 -9.40 42.41 -19.42
C THR A 56 -8.28 42.11 -20.43
N ILE A 57 -8.16 40.85 -20.85
CA ILE A 57 -7.25 40.44 -21.93
C ILE A 57 -8.05 40.41 -23.23
N ARG A 58 -7.66 41.29 -24.18
CA ARG A 58 -8.10 41.33 -25.56
C ARG A 58 -7.77 40.00 -26.24
N PRO A 59 -8.63 39.46 -27.15
CA PRO A 59 -8.32 38.23 -27.85
C PRO A 59 -7.15 38.47 -28.81
N MET A 60 -6.05 37.79 -28.59
CA MET A 60 -5.00 37.66 -29.61
C MET A 60 -5.40 36.64 -30.67
N ALA A 61 -5.20 37.00 -31.94
CA ALA A 61 -5.43 36.15 -33.07
C ALA A 61 -4.68 34.80 -32.95
N ARG A 62 -5.38 33.71 -33.20
CA ARG A 62 -4.77 32.37 -33.30
C ARG A 62 -3.66 32.39 -34.35
N LYS A 63 -2.41 32.21 -33.92
CA LYS A 63 -1.33 31.85 -34.86
C LYS A 63 -1.67 30.47 -35.45
N SER A 64 -1.73 30.40 -36.75
CA SER A 64 -1.83 29.13 -37.51
C SER A 64 -0.66 28.23 -37.11
N ILE A 65 -0.97 26.98 -36.73
CA ILE A 65 0.04 25.96 -36.42
C ILE A 65 0.76 25.64 -37.72
N ALA A 66 2.08 25.78 -37.73
CA ALA A 66 2.91 25.50 -38.90
C ALA A 66 2.81 24.01 -39.33
N PRO A 67 2.92 23.66 -40.62
CA PRO A 67 2.79 22.29 -41.15
C PRO A 67 3.69 21.25 -40.44
N ALA A 68 4.86 21.64 -39.97
CA ALA A 68 5.80 20.74 -39.28
C ALA A 68 5.29 20.13 -37.95
N ALA A 69 4.27 20.75 -37.30
CA ALA A 69 3.67 20.19 -36.09
C ALA A 69 2.59 19.13 -36.41
N GLN A 70 2.05 19.12 -37.62
CA GLN A 70 1.07 18.13 -38.08
C GLN A 70 1.74 16.82 -38.49
N ASP A 71 2.92 16.88 -39.10
CA ASP A 71 3.70 15.70 -39.50
C ASP A 71 4.29 14.94 -38.31
N ALA A 72 4.61 15.64 -37.23
CA ALA A 72 5.11 15.01 -35.98
C ALA A 72 3.99 14.27 -35.18
N LEU A 73 2.73 14.60 -35.42
CA LEU A 73 1.58 13.97 -34.76
C LEU A 73 1.05 12.72 -35.51
N ALA A 74 1.37 12.58 -36.81
CA ALA A 74 0.92 11.47 -37.63
C ALA A 74 1.50 10.11 -37.18
N PRO A 75 2.82 9.93 -36.96
CA PRO A 75 3.38 8.65 -36.54
C PRO A 75 2.94 8.26 -35.13
N ALA A 76 2.69 9.21 -34.24
CA ALA A 76 2.16 8.91 -32.90
C ALA A 76 0.71 8.41 -32.98
N ARG A 77 -0.12 8.96 -33.84
CA ARG A 77 -1.51 8.51 -34.08
C ARG A 77 -1.57 7.14 -34.74
N GLU A 78 -0.68 6.83 -35.67
CA GLU A 78 -0.57 5.49 -36.28
C GLU A 78 -0.14 4.45 -35.26
N ALA A 79 0.87 4.72 -34.42
CA ALA A 79 1.30 3.84 -33.38
C ALA A 79 0.20 3.56 -32.33
N ASP A 80 -0.59 4.58 -31.98
CA ASP A 80 -1.73 4.42 -31.06
C ASP A 80 -2.87 3.62 -31.73
N ALA A 81 -3.10 3.78 -33.04
CA ALA A 81 -4.09 3.01 -33.78
C ALA A 81 -3.72 1.53 -33.88
N ASP A 82 -2.45 1.22 -34.17
CA ASP A 82 -1.93 -0.15 -34.20
C ASP A 82 -1.97 -0.80 -32.83
N ALA A 83 -1.58 -0.08 -31.74
CA ALA A 83 -1.67 -0.55 -30.38
C ALA A 83 -3.12 -0.88 -30.01
N ASN A 84 -4.07 -0.02 -30.38
CA ASN A 84 -5.49 -0.27 -30.14
C ASN A 84 -6.02 -1.46 -30.94
N ALA A 85 -5.60 -1.67 -32.19
CA ALA A 85 -5.99 -2.84 -32.97
C ALA A 85 -5.51 -4.15 -32.38
N GLY A 86 -4.24 -4.18 -31.87
CA GLY A 86 -3.69 -5.30 -31.11
C GLY A 86 -4.46 -5.55 -29.81
N PHE A 87 -4.78 -4.49 -29.10
CA PHE A 87 -5.57 -4.54 -27.86
C PHE A 87 -6.98 -5.10 -28.08
N GLN A 88 -7.67 -4.73 -29.17
CA GLN A 88 -9.00 -5.27 -29.48
C GLN A 88 -8.94 -6.78 -29.80
N ARG A 89 -7.91 -7.24 -30.49
CA ARG A 89 -7.69 -8.69 -30.73
C ARG A 89 -7.46 -9.42 -29.39
N TRP A 90 -6.67 -8.82 -28.47
CA TRP A 90 -6.43 -9.36 -27.14
C TRP A 90 -7.74 -9.41 -26.32
N ILE A 91 -8.57 -8.34 -26.33
CA ILE A 91 -9.89 -8.34 -25.67
C ILE A 91 -10.76 -9.49 -26.18
N THR A 92 -10.77 -9.73 -27.50
CA THR A 92 -11.56 -10.81 -28.09
C THR A 92 -11.14 -12.17 -27.53
N ALA A 93 -9.84 -12.43 -27.49
CA ALA A 93 -9.31 -13.66 -26.91
C ALA A 93 -9.51 -13.73 -25.39
N PHE A 94 -9.37 -12.59 -24.68
CA PHE A 94 -9.62 -12.51 -23.24
C PHE A 94 -11.08 -12.84 -22.88
N LYS A 95 -12.06 -12.33 -23.65
CA LYS A 95 -13.48 -12.62 -23.40
C LYS A 95 -13.78 -14.13 -23.42
N ILE A 96 -13.13 -14.89 -24.29
CA ILE A 96 -13.27 -16.36 -24.34
C ILE A 96 -12.75 -16.95 -23.03
N ARG A 97 -11.58 -16.53 -22.55
CA ARG A 97 -11.03 -17.00 -21.27
C ARG A 97 -11.92 -16.60 -20.07
N ALA A 98 -12.45 -15.38 -20.08
CA ALA A 98 -13.36 -14.92 -19.04
C ALA A 98 -14.66 -15.73 -18.98
N GLN A 99 -15.22 -16.12 -20.12
CA GLN A 99 -16.38 -17.01 -20.17
C GLN A 99 -16.11 -18.38 -19.55
N THR A 100 -14.91 -18.95 -19.73
CA THR A 100 -14.55 -20.23 -19.08
C THR A 100 -14.43 -20.09 -17.55
N GLN A 101 -14.33 -18.86 -17.04
CA GLN A 101 -14.33 -18.55 -15.61
C GLN A 101 -15.70 -18.09 -15.08
N GLY A 102 -16.76 -18.30 -15.86
CA GLY A 102 -18.14 -18.08 -15.44
C GLY A 102 -18.67 -16.66 -15.68
N ILE A 103 -17.95 -15.80 -16.42
CA ILE A 103 -18.43 -14.45 -16.73
C ILE A 103 -19.43 -14.52 -17.89
N GLY A 104 -20.65 -14.01 -17.67
CA GLY A 104 -21.72 -14.01 -18.65
C GLY A 104 -21.46 -13.11 -19.86
N ALA A 105 -22.01 -13.48 -21.01
CA ALA A 105 -21.86 -12.70 -22.23
C ALA A 105 -22.46 -11.28 -22.13
N ALA A 106 -23.51 -11.09 -21.32
CA ALA A 106 -24.09 -9.77 -21.07
C ALA A 106 -23.11 -8.84 -20.35
N THR A 107 -22.49 -9.33 -19.26
CA THR A 107 -21.47 -8.61 -18.50
C THR A 107 -20.27 -8.26 -19.36
N LEU A 108 -19.77 -9.19 -20.17
CA LEU A 108 -18.66 -8.93 -21.09
C LEU A 108 -19.01 -7.87 -22.14
N ARG A 109 -20.23 -7.88 -22.66
CA ARG A 109 -20.66 -6.83 -23.61
C ARG A 109 -20.73 -5.46 -22.93
N ALA A 110 -21.32 -5.39 -21.73
CA ALA A 110 -21.47 -4.14 -21.00
C ALA A 110 -20.11 -3.58 -20.56
N ALA A 111 -19.25 -4.41 -19.96
CA ALA A 111 -17.95 -4.01 -19.43
C ALA A 111 -16.96 -3.56 -20.51
N PHE A 112 -16.97 -4.19 -21.69
CA PHE A 112 -16.04 -3.85 -22.78
C PHE A 112 -16.64 -2.94 -23.83
N ASN A 113 -17.82 -2.35 -23.60
CA ASN A 113 -18.42 -1.41 -24.53
C ASN A 113 -17.62 -0.11 -24.59
N GLY A 114 -16.99 0.15 -25.75
CA GLY A 114 -16.18 1.35 -25.95
C GLY A 114 -14.81 1.35 -25.27
N VAL A 115 -14.36 0.23 -24.72
CA VAL A 115 -13.04 0.14 -24.09
C VAL A 115 -11.95 0.18 -25.17
N ILE A 116 -11.05 1.15 -25.05
CA ILE A 116 -9.89 1.37 -25.92
C ILE A 116 -8.59 1.30 -25.11
N TYR A 117 -7.47 1.04 -25.78
CA TYR A 117 -6.13 1.08 -25.16
C TYR A 117 -5.83 2.46 -24.58
N ASP A 118 -5.22 2.50 -23.40
CA ASP A 118 -4.89 3.73 -22.70
C ASP A 118 -3.39 3.84 -22.42
N ALA A 119 -2.67 4.49 -23.33
CA ALA A 119 -1.22 4.71 -23.22
C ALA A 119 -0.84 5.50 -21.94
N SER A 120 -1.77 6.31 -21.39
CA SER A 120 -1.50 7.08 -20.14
C SER A 120 -1.37 6.17 -18.93
N VAL A 121 -2.10 5.06 -18.90
CA VAL A 121 -2.00 4.02 -17.87
C VAL A 121 -0.60 3.40 -17.88
N ILE A 122 -0.09 3.05 -19.06
CA ILE A 122 1.26 2.48 -19.21
C ILE A 122 2.35 3.47 -18.82
N LYS A 123 2.18 4.74 -19.20
CA LYS A 123 3.10 5.79 -18.78
C LYS A 123 3.16 5.92 -17.26
N ARG A 124 2.03 5.87 -16.56
CA ARG A 124 1.96 5.88 -15.10
C ARG A 124 2.61 4.64 -14.49
N ASP A 125 2.34 3.45 -15.05
CA ASP A 125 2.92 2.20 -14.58
C ASP A 125 4.46 2.16 -14.70
N ARG A 126 5.02 2.76 -15.75
CA ARG A 126 6.48 2.82 -15.96
C ARG A 126 7.17 3.92 -15.16
N ASN A 127 6.47 4.97 -14.76
CA ASN A 127 7.03 6.12 -14.04
C ASN A 127 6.89 6.04 -12.51
N GLN A 128 6.54 4.87 -11.95
CA GLN A 128 6.38 4.69 -10.49
C GLN A 128 7.67 4.76 -9.68
N SER A 129 8.82 4.62 -10.31
CA SER A 129 10.08 4.28 -9.63
C SER A 129 10.81 5.45 -8.96
N GLU A 130 10.35 6.70 -9.10
CA GLU A 130 11.21 7.84 -8.75
C GLU A 130 10.82 8.61 -7.49
N PHE A 131 9.68 8.35 -6.87
CA PHE A 131 9.31 9.04 -5.63
C PHE A 131 9.84 8.28 -4.40
N THR A 132 11.07 8.56 -4.06
CA THR A 132 11.65 8.15 -2.79
C THR A 132 11.50 9.28 -1.78
N LYS A 133 10.30 9.43 -1.20
CA LYS A 133 10.14 10.26 -0.01
C LYS A 133 10.85 9.59 1.16
N THR A 134 11.49 10.39 1.99
CA THR A 134 11.94 9.90 3.29
C THR A 134 10.72 9.56 4.16
N ILE A 135 10.90 8.72 5.18
CA ILE A 135 9.79 8.38 6.06
C ILE A 135 9.22 9.61 6.76
N TRP A 136 10.04 10.56 7.16
CA TRP A 136 9.57 11.79 7.82
C TRP A 136 8.78 12.70 6.88
N ASP A 137 9.20 12.84 5.61
CA ASP A 137 8.43 13.61 4.61
C ASP A 137 7.08 12.95 4.33
N TYR A 138 7.04 11.61 4.33
CA TYR A 138 5.80 10.87 4.22
C TYR A 138 4.90 11.11 5.42
N LEU A 139 5.42 10.99 6.65
CA LEU A 139 4.66 11.15 7.89
C LEU A 139 4.18 12.58 8.10
N ASP A 140 4.97 13.59 7.70
CA ASP A 140 4.57 15.00 7.73
C ASP A 140 3.29 15.24 6.90
N SER A 141 3.09 14.50 5.82
CA SER A 141 1.85 14.56 5.03
C SER A 141 0.77 13.59 5.53
N ALA A 142 1.15 12.36 5.92
CA ALA A 142 0.22 11.29 6.33
C ALA A 142 -0.52 11.63 7.64
N ALA A 143 0.14 12.30 8.58
CA ALA A 143 -0.45 12.73 9.85
C ALA A 143 -0.39 14.26 10.04
N SER A 144 -0.52 15.03 8.94
CA SER A 144 -0.59 16.48 8.98
C SER A 144 -1.78 16.97 9.81
N GLU A 145 -1.66 18.17 10.37
CA GLU A 145 -2.76 18.77 11.18
C GLU A 145 -4.06 18.90 10.37
N SER A 146 -3.99 19.16 9.08
CA SER A 146 -5.17 19.20 8.21
C SER A 146 -5.80 17.83 8.06
N ARG A 147 -4.99 16.76 7.90
CA ARG A 147 -5.49 15.39 7.81
C ARG A 147 -6.11 14.94 9.13
N VAL A 148 -5.50 15.25 10.27
CA VAL A 148 -6.06 14.97 11.59
C VAL A 148 -7.40 15.67 11.77
N ARG A 149 -7.48 17.00 11.50
CA ARG A 149 -8.76 17.72 11.59
C ARG A 149 -9.84 17.14 10.68
N ASN A 150 -9.50 16.74 9.46
CA ASN A 150 -10.48 16.13 8.55
C ASN A 150 -10.91 14.75 9.04
N GLY A 151 -9.99 13.97 9.62
CA GLY A 151 -10.29 12.67 10.22
C GLY A 151 -11.20 12.78 11.45
N THR A 152 -10.98 13.79 12.31
CA THR A 152 -11.88 14.06 13.44
C THR A 152 -13.29 14.39 12.95
N LYS A 153 -13.40 15.24 11.91
CA LYS A 153 -14.71 15.52 11.29
C LYS A 153 -15.37 14.27 10.71
N ALA A 154 -14.58 13.38 10.07
CA ALA A 154 -15.09 12.14 9.52
C ALA A 154 -15.55 11.17 10.62
N LEU A 155 -14.80 11.06 11.73
CA LEU A 155 -15.21 10.32 12.94
C LEU A 155 -16.55 10.83 13.49
N ASP A 156 -16.70 12.13 13.60
CA ASP A 156 -17.93 12.74 14.11
C ASP A 156 -19.13 12.55 13.17
N ALA A 157 -18.92 12.77 11.87
CA ALA A 157 -19.96 12.64 10.86
C ALA A 157 -20.48 11.19 10.71
N HIS A 158 -19.62 10.20 10.93
CA HIS A 158 -19.95 8.77 10.76
C HIS A 158 -19.93 8.00 12.09
N ARG A 159 -20.01 8.68 13.23
CA ARG A 159 -19.86 8.11 14.58
C ARG A 159 -20.67 6.83 14.78
N ASN A 160 -21.98 6.88 14.58
CA ASN A 160 -22.86 5.74 14.82
C ASN A 160 -22.51 4.53 13.94
N THR A 161 -22.17 4.77 12.69
CA THR A 161 -21.76 3.72 11.74
C THR A 161 -20.43 3.11 12.17
N LEU A 162 -19.45 3.93 12.50
CA LEU A 162 -18.13 3.49 12.92
C LEU A 162 -18.16 2.72 14.24
N GLU A 163 -18.98 3.12 15.21
CA GLU A 163 -19.17 2.40 16.47
C GLU A 163 -19.83 1.02 16.25
N ARG A 164 -20.77 0.92 15.32
CA ARG A 164 -21.35 -0.37 14.91
C ARG A 164 -20.31 -1.27 14.23
N ILE A 165 -19.47 -0.72 13.33
CA ILE A 165 -18.40 -1.43 12.66
C ILE A 165 -17.36 -1.92 13.68
N GLU A 166 -16.89 -1.06 14.55
CA GLU A 166 -15.95 -1.38 15.63
C GLU A 166 -16.47 -2.51 16.52
N LYS A 167 -17.74 -2.40 16.97
CA LYS A 167 -18.39 -3.43 17.77
C LYS A 167 -18.49 -4.78 17.04
N HIS A 168 -18.75 -4.75 15.73
CA HIS A 168 -18.95 -5.98 14.93
C HIS A 168 -17.63 -6.68 14.59
N PHE A 169 -16.61 -5.92 14.20
CA PHE A 169 -15.35 -6.47 13.73
C PHE A 169 -14.25 -6.49 14.80
N GLY A 170 -14.39 -5.71 15.87
CA GLY A 170 -13.36 -5.56 16.91
C GLY A 170 -12.13 -4.78 16.42
N VAL A 171 -12.28 -3.97 15.40
CA VAL A 171 -11.22 -3.12 14.82
C VAL A 171 -11.50 -1.68 15.22
N ASP A 172 -10.52 -1.01 15.82
CA ASP A 172 -10.65 0.37 16.30
C ASP A 172 -11.10 1.29 15.14
N LYS A 173 -12.17 2.07 15.38
CA LYS A 173 -12.70 2.96 14.35
C LYS A 173 -11.70 4.00 13.86
N GLU A 174 -10.77 4.44 14.71
CA GLU A 174 -9.74 5.39 14.33
C GLU A 174 -8.73 4.78 13.34
N ILE A 175 -8.47 3.47 13.41
CA ILE A 175 -7.66 2.75 12.40
C ILE A 175 -8.39 2.71 11.06
N VAL A 176 -9.69 2.38 11.06
CA VAL A 176 -10.51 2.35 9.84
C VAL A 176 -10.53 3.74 9.19
N VAL A 177 -10.73 4.78 9.97
CA VAL A 177 -10.73 6.18 9.48
C VAL A 177 -9.34 6.61 9.03
N ALA A 178 -8.26 6.15 9.69
CA ALA A 178 -6.89 6.44 9.26
C ALA A 178 -6.57 5.82 7.90
N VAL A 179 -6.95 4.56 7.66
CA VAL A 179 -6.86 3.93 6.33
C VAL A 179 -7.63 4.75 5.30
N TRP A 180 -8.90 5.09 5.59
CA TRP A 180 -9.71 5.93 4.70
C TRP A 180 -9.07 7.28 4.39
N GLY A 181 -8.47 7.89 5.41
CA GLY A 181 -7.74 9.16 5.27
C GLY A 181 -6.52 9.06 4.35
N LEU A 182 -5.72 7.98 4.46
CA LEU A 182 -4.54 7.80 3.63
C LEU A 182 -4.88 7.38 2.20
N GLU A 183 -5.91 6.53 2.04
CA GLU A 183 -6.26 5.96 0.73
C GLU A 183 -6.96 6.97 -0.19
N SER A 184 -7.91 7.74 0.33
CA SER A 184 -8.72 8.64 -0.50
C SER A 184 -8.97 10.01 0.09
N SER A 185 -8.21 10.42 1.11
CA SER A 185 -8.47 11.67 1.86
C SER A 185 -9.93 11.77 2.31
N TYR A 186 -10.40 10.71 2.98
CA TYR A 186 -11.78 10.59 3.46
C TYR A 186 -12.82 10.64 2.33
N GLY A 187 -12.54 9.95 1.23
CA GLY A 187 -13.43 9.84 0.08
C GLY A 187 -13.37 11.01 -0.92
N SER A 188 -12.53 12.02 -0.67
CA SER A 188 -12.39 13.16 -1.60
C SER A 188 -11.67 12.80 -2.91
N PHE A 189 -10.86 11.74 -2.91
CA PHE A 189 -10.06 11.29 -4.06
C PHE A 189 -10.16 9.77 -4.20
N ARG A 190 -11.27 9.28 -4.73
CA ARG A 190 -11.52 7.84 -4.94
C ARG A 190 -10.94 7.31 -6.25
N GLY A 191 -10.44 8.20 -7.11
CA GLY A 191 -10.06 7.91 -8.49
C GLY A 191 -11.26 7.97 -9.43
N ASP A 192 -10.97 8.35 -10.68
CA ASP A 192 -11.96 8.60 -11.73
C ASP A 192 -11.69 7.78 -12.99
N MET A 193 -10.65 6.92 -12.97
CA MET A 193 -10.31 6.09 -14.12
C MET A 193 -11.21 4.87 -14.20
N ASP A 194 -11.63 4.53 -15.41
CA ASP A 194 -12.36 3.30 -15.70
C ASP A 194 -11.48 2.08 -15.37
N ILE A 195 -11.93 1.27 -14.41
CA ILE A 195 -11.18 0.10 -13.89
C ILE A 195 -11.03 -0.97 -14.98
N ILE A 196 -12.06 -1.24 -15.77
CA ILE A 196 -11.99 -2.26 -16.80
C ILE A 196 -10.98 -1.87 -17.87
N ARG A 197 -11.01 -0.62 -18.33
CA ARG A 197 -10.04 -0.11 -19.31
C ARG A 197 -8.62 -0.12 -18.76
N SER A 198 -8.43 0.33 -17.52
CA SER A 198 -7.13 0.38 -16.87
C SER A 198 -6.51 -1.01 -16.72
N LEU A 199 -7.27 -1.96 -16.14
CA LEU A 199 -6.81 -3.33 -15.92
C LEU A 199 -6.58 -4.08 -17.23
N ALA A 200 -7.46 -3.92 -18.21
CA ALA A 200 -7.29 -4.53 -19.53
C ALA A 200 -6.03 -4.01 -20.22
N THR A 201 -5.78 -2.70 -20.16
CA THR A 201 -4.57 -2.08 -20.71
C THR A 201 -3.30 -2.63 -20.06
N LEU A 202 -3.27 -2.73 -18.74
CA LEU A 202 -2.14 -3.27 -17.97
C LEU A 202 -1.92 -4.77 -18.22
N ALA A 203 -2.99 -5.54 -18.33
CA ALA A 203 -2.92 -6.96 -18.66
C ALA A 203 -2.37 -7.18 -20.07
N TYR A 204 -2.81 -6.37 -21.05
CA TYR A 204 -2.32 -6.42 -22.41
C TYR A 204 -0.85 -6.01 -22.53
N ASP A 205 -0.38 -4.97 -21.83
CA ASP A 205 1.04 -4.53 -21.82
C ASP A 205 1.99 -5.65 -21.36
N GLY A 206 1.54 -6.55 -20.49
CA GLY A 206 2.21 -7.79 -20.14
C GLY A 206 3.31 -7.70 -19.09
N ARG A 207 3.75 -6.52 -18.65
CA ARG A 207 4.81 -6.38 -17.63
C ARG A 207 4.47 -7.12 -16.32
N ARG A 208 3.19 -7.10 -15.93
CA ARG A 208 2.57 -7.88 -14.86
C ARG A 208 1.24 -8.47 -15.36
N GLY A 209 1.26 -8.98 -16.60
CA GLY A 209 0.03 -9.31 -17.34
C GLY A 209 -0.86 -10.30 -16.61
N ALA A 210 -0.30 -11.37 -16.05
CA ALA A 210 -1.07 -12.38 -15.31
C ALA A 210 -1.78 -11.79 -14.07
N PHE A 211 -1.09 -10.96 -13.30
CA PHE A 211 -1.67 -10.28 -12.14
C PHE A 211 -2.83 -9.37 -12.55
N PHE A 212 -2.64 -8.52 -13.56
CA PHE A 212 -3.71 -7.61 -13.98
C PHE A 212 -4.86 -8.33 -14.69
N GLU A 213 -4.60 -9.46 -15.37
CA GLU A 213 -5.67 -10.31 -15.91
C GLU A 213 -6.51 -10.94 -14.78
N GLU A 214 -5.89 -11.37 -13.69
CA GLU A 214 -6.59 -11.84 -12.50
C GLU A 214 -7.47 -10.73 -11.88
N GLN A 215 -6.91 -9.50 -11.73
CA GLN A 215 -7.69 -8.36 -11.25
C GLN A 215 -8.87 -8.02 -12.19
N LEU A 216 -8.66 -8.11 -13.49
CA LEU A 216 -9.72 -7.87 -14.48
C LEU A 216 -10.84 -8.91 -14.40
N ILE A 217 -10.51 -10.19 -14.23
CA ILE A 217 -11.50 -11.25 -14.00
C ILE A 217 -12.26 -10.98 -12.70
N ALA A 218 -11.58 -10.60 -11.63
CA ALA A 218 -12.21 -10.26 -10.36
C ALA A 218 -13.16 -9.05 -10.51
N ALA A 219 -12.75 -8.00 -11.24
CA ALA A 219 -13.60 -6.85 -11.54
C ALA A 219 -14.87 -7.26 -12.31
N LEU A 220 -14.74 -8.16 -13.29
CA LEU A 220 -15.89 -8.68 -14.02
C LEU A 220 -16.84 -9.52 -13.14
N LYS A 221 -16.32 -10.28 -12.17
CA LYS A 221 -17.14 -11.00 -11.19
C LYS A 221 -17.93 -10.06 -10.28
N ILE A 222 -17.36 -8.93 -9.91
CA ILE A 222 -18.03 -7.88 -9.12
C ILE A 222 -19.22 -7.30 -9.92
N ILE A 223 -19.00 -7.00 -11.21
CA ILE A 223 -20.06 -6.53 -12.11
C ILE A 223 -21.13 -7.60 -12.32
N GLU A 224 -20.73 -8.87 -12.51
CA GLU A 224 -21.65 -10.01 -12.68
C GLU A 224 -22.55 -10.21 -11.47
N ALA A 225 -22.01 -9.97 -10.26
CA ALA A 225 -22.77 -10.04 -9.01
C ALA A 225 -23.78 -8.87 -8.85
N GLY A 226 -23.66 -7.79 -9.65
CA GLY A 226 -24.55 -6.65 -9.58
C GLY A 226 -24.18 -5.61 -8.51
N ASP A 227 -23.01 -5.75 -7.87
CA ASP A 227 -22.53 -4.80 -6.85
C ASP A 227 -22.30 -3.40 -7.42
N VAL A 228 -21.92 -3.31 -8.71
CA VAL A 228 -21.63 -2.03 -9.39
C VAL A 228 -21.91 -2.12 -10.88
N ASP A 229 -22.34 -1.00 -11.49
CA ASP A 229 -22.44 -0.88 -12.93
C ASP A 229 -21.04 -0.68 -13.57
N PRO A 230 -20.74 -1.31 -14.72
CA PRO A 230 -19.44 -1.17 -15.38
C PRO A 230 -18.99 0.27 -15.58
N ARG A 231 -19.93 1.20 -15.80
CA ARG A 231 -19.64 2.61 -16.08
C ARG A 231 -19.32 3.43 -14.84
N THR A 232 -19.76 2.97 -13.67
CA THR A 232 -19.51 3.61 -12.37
C THR A 232 -18.39 2.92 -11.59
N MET A 233 -17.85 1.82 -12.12
CA MET A 233 -16.69 1.13 -11.55
C MET A 233 -15.41 1.93 -11.83
N THR A 234 -15.20 2.97 -11.05
CA THR A 234 -14.06 3.87 -11.17
C THR A 234 -13.05 3.68 -10.02
N GLY A 235 -11.84 4.17 -10.24
CA GLY A 235 -10.78 4.08 -9.24
C GLY A 235 -9.45 4.62 -9.75
N SER A 236 -8.35 4.07 -9.23
CA SER A 236 -7.01 4.43 -9.66
C SER A 236 -6.66 3.77 -11.00
N TRP A 237 -5.64 4.30 -11.67
CA TRP A 237 -5.08 3.73 -12.91
C TRP A 237 -4.58 2.28 -12.75
N ALA A 238 -4.29 1.83 -11.53
CA ALA A 238 -3.80 0.49 -11.22
C ALA A 238 -4.88 -0.46 -10.66
N GLY A 239 -6.17 -0.06 -10.70
CA GLY A 239 -7.27 -0.92 -10.32
C GLY A 239 -7.69 -0.82 -8.85
N ALA A 240 -7.16 0.11 -8.05
CA ALA A 240 -7.64 0.34 -6.69
C ALA A 240 -8.94 1.14 -6.70
N MET A 241 -9.95 0.71 -5.94
CA MET A 241 -11.35 1.14 -6.07
C MET A 241 -11.92 1.74 -4.80
N GLY A 242 -12.78 2.73 -4.96
CA GLY A 242 -13.65 3.26 -3.92
C GLY A 242 -12.94 3.99 -2.78
N HIS A 243 -13.64 4.14 -1.67
CA HIS A 243 -13.21 4.93 -0.52
C HIS A 243 -11.90 4.46 0.11
N THR A 244 -11.67 3.17 0.17
CA THR A 244 -10.52 2.56 0.85
C THR A 244 -9.58 1.80 -0.11
N GLN A 245 -9.75 2.06 -1.41
CA GLN A 245 -8.83 1.65 -2.47
C GLN A 245 -8.57 0.14 -2.53
N PHE A 246 -9.62 -0.67 -2.41
CA PHE A 246 -9.53 -2.12 -2.61
C PHE A 246 -9.20 -2.47 -4.06
N ILE A 247 -8.27 -3.39 -4.28
CA ILE A 247 -8.12 -4.05 -5.58
C ILE A 247 -9.24 -5.10 -5.75
N PRO A 248 -9.61 -5.45 -6.99
CA PRO A 248 -10.76 -6.33 -7.24
C PRO A 248 -10.73 -7.68 -6.51
N THR A 249 -9.58 -8.33 -6.41
CA THR A 249 -9.45 -9.60 -5.64
C THR A 249 -9.71 -9.38 -4.15
N SER A 250 -9.13 -8.32 -3.55
CA SER A 250 -9.40 -8.00 -2.15
C SER A 250 -10.87 -7.66 -1.90
N TYR A 251 -11.53 -7.03 -2.89
CA TYR A 251 -12.96 -6.78 -2.80
C TYR A 251 -13.77 -8.10 -2.77
N LEU A 252 -13.48 -9.03 -3.66
CA LEU A 252 -14.18 -10.31 -3.67
C LEU A 252 -14.04 -11.09 -2.36
N ASP A 253 -12.86 -11.01 -1.75
CA ASP A 253 -12.53 -11.76 -0.54
C ASP A 253 -13.05 -11.11 0.74
N TYR A 254 -13.13 -9.78 0.81
CA TYR A 254 -13.32 -9.06 2.07
C TYR A 254 -14.41 -7.99 2.06
N ALA A 255 -14.96 -7.60 0.90
CA ALA A 255 -16.03 -6.62 0.88
C ALA A 255 -17.33 -7.18 1.49
N VAL A 256 -17.98 -6.36 2.29
CA VAL A 256 -19.21 -6.71 3.00
C VAL A 256 -20.32 -5.70 2.69
N ASP A 257 -21.54 -6.18 2.56
CA ASP A 257 -22.75 -5.38 2.61
C ASP A 257 -23.12 -5.15 4.08
N PHE A 258 -22.75 -4.02 4.61
CA PHE A 258 -23.02 -3.65 6.00
C PHE A 258 -24.27 -2.76 6.12
N THR A 259 -24.72 -2.21 5.01
CA THR A 259 -26.00 -1.49 4.90
C THR A 259 -27.18 -2.46 4.88
N GLY A 260 -27.02 -3.65 4.31
CA GLY A 260 -28.04 -4.68 4.17
C GLY A 260 -28.95 -4.45 2.97
N ASP A 261 -28.49 -3.70 1.95
CA ASP A 261 -29.24 -3.38 0.74
C ASP A 261 -29.05 -4.39 -0.40
N GLY A 262 -28.23 -5.41 -0.18
CA GLY A 262 -27.91 -6.47 -1.13
C GLY A 262 -26.73 -6.16 -2.04
N LYS A 263 -25.99 -5.07 -1.80
CA LYS A 263 -24.81 -4.66 -2.55
C LYS A 263 -23.63 -4.39 -1.59
N ARG A 264 -22.42 -4.63 -2.06
CA ARG A 264 -21.19 -4.29 -1.34
C ARG A 264 -20.63 -3.00 -1.91
N ASP A 265 -21.33 -1.88 -1.71
CA ASP A 265 -21.03 -0.61 -2.36
C ASP A 265 -19.88 0.16 -1.70
N ILE A 266 -18.73 0.20 -2.37
CA ILE A 266 -17.55 0.96 -1.91
C ILE A 266 -17.35 2.26 -2.70
N TRP A 267 -18.20 2.58 -3.68
CA TRP A 267 -18.02 3.69 -4.62
C TRP A 267 -18.93 4.89 -4.37
N SER A 268 -20.12 4.69 -3.82
CA SER A 268 -21.10 5.75 -3.58
C SER A 268 -20.62 6.77 -2.54
N ASP A 269 -21.38 7.85 -2.35
CA ASP A 269 -21.04 8.86 -1.35
C ASP A 269 -21.28 8.41 0.09
N THR A 270 -21.97 7.29 0.29
CA THR A 270 -22.14 6.65 1.60
C THR A 270 -21.00 5.67 1.85
N PRO A 271 -20.02 5.97 2.74
CA PRO A 271 -18.83 5.15 2.90
C PRO A 271 -19.02 3.88 3.75
N THR A 272 -20.25 3.55 4.16
CA THR A 272 -20.55 2.54 5.17
C THR A 272 -19.94 1.18 4.83
N ASP A 273 -20.20 0.66 3.64
CA ASP A 273 -19.70 -0.67 3.24
C ASP A 273 -18.19 -0.67 3.03
N ALA A 274 -17.63 0.42 2.51
CA ALA A 274 -16.18 0.56 2.35
C ALA A 274 -15.45 0.55 3.71
N LEU A 275 -15.97 1.26 4.71
CA LEU A 275 -15.41 1.30 6.06
C LEU A 275 -15.57 -0.06 6.76
N ALA A 276 -16.72 -0.69 6.62
CA ALA A 276 -16.98 -2.04 7.15
C ALA A 276 -16.09 -3.09 6.47
N SER A 277 -15.91 -3.01 5.16
CA SER A 277 -15.02 -3.88 4.39
C SER A 277 -13.56 -3.73 4.82
N THR A 278 -13.11 -2.50 5.13
CA THR A 278 -11.78 -2.27 5.69
C THR A 278 -11.62 -2.95 7.05
N ALA A 279 -12.60 -2.85 7.92
CA ALA A 279 -12.57 -3.52 9.22
C ALA A 279 -12.62 -5.05 9.05
N ALA A 280 -13.44 -5.57 8.13
CA ALA A 280 -13.51 -7.00 7.80
C ALA A 280 -12.16 -7.52 7.30
N TYR A 281 -11.48 -6.77 6.41
CA TYR A 281 -10.14 -7.09 5.93
C TYR A 281 -9.14 -7.19 7.07
N LEU A 282 -9.03 -6.16 7.92
CA LEU A 282 -8.08 -6.16 9.04
C LEU A 282 -8.37 -7.30 10.03
N LYS A 283 -9.64 -7.58 10.32
CA LYS A 283 -10.05 -8.71 11.16
C LYS A 283 -9.65 -10.04 10.55
N ALA A 284 -9.86 -10.25 9.25
CA ALA A 284 -9.51 -11.49 8.55
C ALA A 284 -8.00 -11.79 8.62
N PHE A 285 -7.15 -10.74 8.64
CA PHE A 285 -5.71 -10.89 8.84
C PHE A 285 -5.27 -10.92 10.31
N GLY A 286 -6.22 -11.03 11.25
CA GLY A 286 -5.96 -11.28 12.65
C GLY A 286 -5.69 -10.03 13.47
N TRP A 287 -6.41 -8.93 13.19
CA TRP A 287 -6.42 -7.75 14.07
C TRP A 287 -6.74 -8.15 15.51
N VAL A 288 -5.92 -7.68 16.43
CA VAL A 288 -6.08 -7.94 17.87
C VAL A 288 -6.69 -6.70 18.50
N THR A 289 -7.94 -6.82 18.95
CA THR A 289 -8.67 -5.73 19.61
C THR A 289 -7.92 -5.23 20.85
N GLY A 290 -7.73 -3.93 20.96
CA GLY A 290 -7.06 -3.29 22.10
C GLY A 290 -5.53 -3.43 22.12
N GLN A 291 -4.93 -4.12 21.15
CA GLN A 291 -3.49 -4.11 20.96
C GLN A 291 -3.08 -2.93 20.08
N PRO A 292 -2.06 -2.12 20.45
CA PRO A 292 -1.56 -1.06 19.57
C PRO A 292 -0.87 -1.68 18.33
N TRP A 293 -0.78 -0.93 17.24
CA TRP A 293 0.07 -1.29 16.09
C TRP A 293 1.55 -1.21 16.46
N GLY A 294 1.91 -0.19 17.24
CA GLY A 294 3.24 0.08 17.74
C GLY A 294 3.20 1.18 18.81
N ILE A 295 4.28 1.29 19.53
CA ILE A 295 4.50 2.33 20.56
C ILE A 295 5.87 2.93 20.30
N GLU A 296 5.96 4.26 20.26
CA GLU A 296 7.24 4.95 20.20
C GLU A 296 8.05 4.71 21.46
N VAL A 297 9.33 4.36 21.29
CA VAL A 297 10.21 3.97 22.40
C VAL A 297 11.52 4.74 22.39
N VAL A 298 12.13 4.84 23.57
CA VAL A 298 13.50 5.33 23.75
C VAL A 298 14.40 4.12 24.00
N LEU A 299 15.48 4.04 23.22
CA LEU A 299 16.52 3.03 23.37
C LEU A 299 17.64 3.54 24.26
N PRO A 300 18.24 2.72 25.14
CA PRO A 300 19.40 3.12 25.92
C PRO A 300 20.62 3.35 25.01
N ARG A 301 21.58 4.15 25.46
CA ARG A 301 22.82 4.41 24.69
C ARG A 301 23.64 3.13 24.40
N SER A 302 23.51 2.13 25.25
CA SER A 302 24.16 0.82 25.13
C SER A 302 23.33 -0.20 24.35
N PHE A 303 22.27 0.23 23.65
CA PHE A 303 21.39 -0.69 22.95
C PHE A 303 22.14 -1.45 21.84
N ASP A 304 21.99 -2.78 21.85
CA ASP A 304 22.48 -3.61 20.76
C ASP A 304 21.55 -3.51 19.56
N PHE A 305 21.95 -2.75 18.56
CA PHE A 305 21.16 -2.51 17.36
C PHE A 305 20.92 -3.77 16.51
N THR A 306 21.67 -4.86 16.73
CA THR A 306 21.41 -6.15 16.05
C THR A 306 20.07 -6.75 16.51
N LEU A 307 19.59 -6.38 17.71
CA LEU A 307 18.29 -6.79 18.23
C LEU A 307 17.11 -6.06 17.56
N ALA A 308 17.33 -4.94 16.88
CA ALA A 308 16.29 -4.23 16.12
C ALA A 308 15.97 -4.97 14.82
N ASN A 309 15.38 -6.14 14.94
CA ASN A 309 15.03 -7.04 13.84
C ASN A 309 13.63 -7.60 14.06
N ARG A 310 12.78 -7.59 13.05
CA ARG A 310 11.40 -8.09 13.11
C ARG A 310 11.28 -9.56 13.47
N LYS A 311 12.33 -10.37 13.21
CA LYS A 311 12.40 -11.78 13.61
C LYS A 311 12.70 -11.97 15.09
N ILE A 312 13.19 -10.93 15.77
CA ILE A 312 13.48 -10.95 17.21
C ILE A 312 12.28 -10.39 17.94
N GLN A 313 11.53 -11.29 18.56
CA GLN A 313 10.34 -10.96 19.33
C GLN A 313 10.59 -11.21 20.81
N LYS A 314 10.26 -10.23 21.64
CA LYS A 314 10.36 -10.29 23.10
C LYS A 314 9.12 -9.64 23.71
N SER A 315 8.77 -10.03 24.92
CA SER A 315 7.75 -9.31 25.69
C SER A 315 8.19 -7.88 26.00
N PRO A 316 7.28 -6.95 26.27
CA PRO A 316 7.61 -5.60 26.71
C PRO A 316 8.51 -5.58 27.96
N ARG A 317 8.36 -6.57 28.87
CA ARG A 317 9.21 -6.73 30.04
C ARG A 317 10.65 -7.07 29.65
N GLU A 318 10.87 -8.06 28.79
CA GLU A 318 12.22 -8.41 28.32
C GLU A 318 12.89 -7.25 27.59
N TRP A 319 12.13 -6.46 26.80
CA TRP A 319 12.64 -5.22 26.21
C TRP A 319 12.98 -4.18 27.28
N ALA A 320 12.17 -4.07 28.34
CA ALA A 320 12.43 -3.18 29.44
C ALA A 320 13.69 -3.59 30.25
N ASP A 321 13.96 -4.88 30.40
CA ASP A 321 15.19 -5.40 31.05
C ASP A 321 16.44 -5.01 30.22
N LEU A 322 16.31 -4.86 28.90
CA LEU A 322 17.33 -4.31 27.99
C LEU A 322 17.37 -2.77 27.96
N GLY A 323 16.61 -2.10 28.81
CA GLY A 323 16.60 -0.64 28.94
C GLY A 323 15.63 0.10 28.00
N VAL A 324 14.83 -0.59 27.20
CA VAL A 324 13.82 0.04 26.34
C VAL A 324 12.68 0.60 27.18
N ARG A 325 12.26 1.84 26.94
CA ARG A 325 11.20 2.54 27.69
C ARG A 325 10.26 3.27 26.73
N ALA A 326 9.03 3.55 27.17
CA ALA A 326 8.17 4.50 26.49
C ALA A 326 8.80 5.91 26.50
N THR A 327 8.35 6.80 25.62
CA THR A 327 8.90 8.17 25.50
C THR A 327 8.72 9.03 26.74
N ASP A 328 7.82 8.65 27.64
CA ASP A 328 7.62 9.27 28.96
C ASP A 328 8.43 8.61 30.07
N GLY A 329 9.31 7.65 29.74
CA GLY A 329 10.17 6.91 30.65
C GLY A 329 9.49 5.76 31.40
N ARG A 330 8.17 5.58 31.26
CA ARG A 330 7.43 4.51 31.93
C ARG A 330 7.65 3.14 31.29
N PRO A 331 7.47 2.04 32.03
CA PRO A 331 7.37 0.72 31.44
C PRO A 331 6.21 0.62 30.45
N ILE A 332 6.41 -0.11 29.37
CA ILE A 332 5.37 -0.35 28.37
C ILE A 332 4.47 -1.49 28.90
N LYS A 333 3.16 -1.26 28.80
CA LYS A 333 2.16 -2.28 29.14
C LYS A 333 2.36 -3.52 28.28
N ASP A 334 2.11 -4.69 28.84
CA ASP A 334 2.14 -5.94 28.08
C ASP A 334 0.96 -6.01 27.10
N HIS A 335 1.28 -5.98 25.85
CA HIS A 335 0.35 -6.17 24.71
C HIS A 335 0.71 -7.43 23.90
N GLY A 336 1.54 -8.32 24.47
CA GLY A 336 2.11 -9.48 23.79
C GLY A 336 3.51 -9.21 23.26
N VAL A 337 4.07 -10.18 22.55
CA VAL A 337 5.42 -10.07 22.00
C VAL A 337 5.51 -8.98 20.93
N ALA A 338 6.67 -8.33 20.90
CA ALA A 338 6.94 -7.18 20.03
C ALA A 338 8.38 -7.22 19.51
N SER A 339 8.62 -6.53 18.41
CA SER A 339 9.95 -6.29 17.83
C SER A 339 10.28 -4.81 17.87
N ILE A 340 11.58 -4.47 17.81
CA ILE A 340 12.02 -3.08 17.66
C ILE A 340 12.24 -2.75 16.19
N LEU A 341 11.61 -1.68 15.71
CA LEU A 341 11.71 -1.14 14.36
C LEU A 341 12.42 0.22 14.38
N LEU A 342 13.41 0.38 13.51
CA LEU A 342 14.20 1.60 13.31
C LEU A 342 14.04 2.09 11.86
N PRO A 343 12.97 2.79 11.53
CA PRO A 343 12.66 3.13 10.14
C PRO A 343 13.63 4.14 9.51
N ALA A 344 14.39 4.86 10.34
CA ALA A 344 15.42 5.82 9.92
C ALA A 344 16.75 5.59 10.66
N GLY A 345 17.04 4.33 11.00
CA GLY A 345 18.25 3.96 11.73
C GLY A 345 18.23 4.36 13.21
N GLY A 346 19.38 4.16 13.88
CA GLY A 346 19.50 4.36 15.32
C GLY A 346 19.49 5.81 15.78
N THR A 347 19.55 6.77 14.87
CA THR A 347 19.43 8.21 15.16
C THR A 347 18.01 8.74 14.95
N GLY A 348 17.12 7.92 14.40
CA GLY A 348 15.72 8.24 14.18
C GLY A 348 14.81 7.78 15.33
N ALA A 349 13.51 8.08 15.20
CA ALA A 349 12.48 7.54 16.07
C ALA A 349 12.48 6.00 16.02
N ALA A 350 12.31 5.37 17.19
CA ALA A 350 12.25 3.92 17.34
C ALA A 350 10.84 3.50 17.78
N PHE A 351 10.39 2.35 17.29
CA PHE A 351 9.07 1.83 17.61
C PHE A 351 9.16 0.38 18.11
N MET A 352 8.41 0.09 19.15
CA MET A 352 8.08 -1.27 19.54
C MET A 352 6.81 -1.65 18.80
N ILE A 353 6.91 -2.57 17.82
CA ILE A 353 5.81 -2.96 16.93
C ILE A 353 5.22 -4.30 17.36
N PHE A 354 3.89 -4.39 17.30
CA PHE A 354 3.11 -5.55 17.74
C PHE A 354 2.46 -6.27 16.53
N LYS A 355 1.64 -7.29 16.81
CA LYS A 355 0.94 -8.06 15.78
C LYS A 355 0.12 -7.19 14.83
N ASN A 356 -0.55 -6.15 15.32
CA ASN A 356 -1.36 -5.26 14.51
C ASN A 356 -0.55 -4.47 13.47
N PHE A 357 0.77 -4.27 13.69
CA PHE A 357 1.66 -3.77 12.65
C PHE A 357 1.66 -4.67 11.41
N SER A 358 1.85 -5.98 11.62
CA SER A 358 1.85 -6.96 10.53
C SER A 358 0.48 -7.12 9.85
N VAL A 359 -0.60 -6.82 10.57
CA VAL A 359 -1.96 -6.79 9.97
C VAL A 359 -2.09 -5.59 9.03
N LEU A 360 -1.61 -4.41 9.42
CA LEU A 360 -1.59 -3.23 8.54
C LEU A 360 -0.67 -3.42 7.33
N GLU A 361 0.43 -4.18 7.47
CA GLU A 361 1.30 -4.54 6.33
C GLU A 361 0.57 -5.33 5.25
N ARG A 362 -0.51 -6.05 5.58
CA ARG A 362 -1.35 -6.73 4.57
C ARG A 362 -2.08 -5.74 3.67
N TYR A 363 -2.39 -4.56 4.21
CA TYR A 363 -3.01 -3.49 3.42
C TYR A 363 -1.99 -2.82 2.49
N ASN A 364 -0.80 -2.52 3.02
CA ASN A 364 0.34 -2.00 2.27
C ASN A 364 1.64 -2.34 3.00
N THR A 365 2.60 -2.95 2.30
CA THR A 365 3.84 -3.47 2.88
C THR A 365 4.87 -2.41 3.26
N ALA A 366 4.67 -1.15 2.89
CA ALA A 366 5.61 -0.07 3.18
C ALA A 366 5.54 0.35 4.66
N ASP A 367 6.66 0.32 5.38
CA ASP A 367 6.75 0.76 6.78
C ASP A 367 6.21 2.18 6.98
N ALA A 368 6.52 3.07 6.04
CA ALA A 368 6.05 4.45 6.08
C ALA A 368 4.52 4.53 6.06
N TYR A 369 3.86 3.67 5.27
CA TYR A 369 2.39 3.57 5.24
C TYR A 369 1.85 3.06 6.58
N VAL A 370 2.39 1.95 7.08
CA VAL A 370 1.91 1.34 8.33
C VAL A 370 2.05 2.30 9.52
N ILE A 371 3.22 2.95 9.64
CA ILE A 371 3.45 3.98 10.66
C ILE A 371 2.54 5.18 10.43
N GLY A 372 2.32 5.57 9.17
CA GLY A 372 1.43 6.67 8.80
C GLY A 372 -0.02 6.43 9.21
N VAL A 373 -0.57 5.23 8.91
CA VAL A 373 -1.92 4.81 9.36
C VAL A 373 -1.99 4.75 10.87
N GLY A 374 -1.03 4.06 11.49
CA GLY A 374 -1.00 3.88 12.95
C GLY A 374 -0.87 5.22 13.68
N HIS A 375 0.07 6.07 13.27
CA HIS A 375 0.26 7.38 13.88
C HIS A 375 -0.94 8.30 13.66
N LEU A 376 -1.53 8.31 12.46
CA LEU A 376 -2.77 9.07 12.23
C LEU A 376 -3.89 8.59 13.14
N SER A 377 -4.05 7.28 13.30
CA SER A 377 -5.03 6.70 14.24
C SER A 377 -4.79 7.16 15.68
N ASP A 378 -3.53 7.13 16.15
CA ASP A 378 -3.18 7.61 17.50
C ASP A 378 -3.51 9.10 17.66
N ARG A 379 -3.23 9.93 16.63
CA ARG A 379 -3.59 11.34 16.63
C ARG A 379 -5.11 11.56 16.67
N LEU A 380 -5.88 10.72 15.99
CA LEU A 380 -7.35 10.75 16.02
C LEU A 380 -7.92 10.36 17.39
N LYS A 381 -7.20 9.52 18.14
CA LYS A 381 -7.50 9.20 19.55
C LYS A 381 -7.07 10.31 20.53
N GLY A 382 -6.49 11.41 20.04
CA GLY A 382 -5.99 12.53 20.86
C GLY A 382 -4.54 12.33 21.35
N GLY A 383 -3.82 11.37 20.80
CA GLY A 383 -2.40 11.13 21.12
C GLY A 383 -1.47 12.23 20.59
N ASP A 384 -0.26 12.26 21.12
CA ASP A 384 0.79 13.22 20.78
C ASP A 384 1.40 12.94 19.38
N LYS A 385 2.15 13.91 18.87
CA LYS A 385 3.07 13.71 17.73
C LYS A 385 4.21 12.78 18.15
N ILE A 386 4.83 12.12 17.15
CA ILE A 386 6.09 11.40 17.35
C ILE A 386 7.11 12.37 17.97
N LYS A 387 7.74 11.97 19.07
CA LYS A 387 8.67 12.77 19.86
C LYS A 387 10.12 12.59 19.44
N GLY A 388 10.44 11.41 18.90
CA GLY A 388 11.78 11.10 18.39
C GLY A 388 12.15 11.98 17.21
N SER A 389 13.44 12.29 17.13
CA SER A 389 14.00 13.06 16.01
C SER A 389 14.05 12.21 14.74
N TRP A 390 14.15 12.92 13.60
CA TRP A 390 14.43 12.32 12.31
C TRP A 390 15.72 12.90 11.73
N PRO A 391 16.52 12.12 11.00
CA PRO A 391 17.72 12.62 10.33
C PRO A 391 17.35 13.50 9.12
N ARG A 392 16.71 14.65 9.36
CA ARG A 392 16.16 15.54 8.31
C ARG A 392 17.22 16.15 7.39
N GLY A 393 18.51 16.03 7.73
CA GLY A 393 19.61 16.39 6.86
C GLY A 393 19.97 15.33 5.82
N ASP A 394 19.40 14.13 5.93
CA ASP A 394 19.56 13.05 4.97
C ASP A 394 18.40 13.04 3.94
N ARG A 395 18.61 12.36 2.84
CA ARG A 395 17.58 12.12 1.81
C ARG A 395 17.48 10.64 1.47
N ALA A 396 16.36 10.27 0.91
CA ALA A 396 16.21 8.93 0.39
C ALA A 396 17.16 8.69 -0.80
N LEU A 397 17.70 7.48 -0.89
CA LEU A 397 18.48 7.04 -2.04
C LEU A 397 17.58 6.92 -3.27
N THR A 398 18.05 7.41 -4.42
CA THR A 398 17.42 7.17 -5.72
C THR A 398 17.47 5.67 -6.06
N PHE A 399 16.69 5.24 -7.05
CA PHE A 399 16.71 3.85 -7.50
C PHE A 399 18.12 3.41 -7.94
N THR A 400 18.83 4.27 -8.67
CA THR A 400 20.20 4.01 -9.10
C THR A 400 21.18 3.90 -7.91
N GLU A 401 21.03 4.78 -6.92
CA GLU A 401 21.86 4.74 -5.70
C GLU A 401 21.57 3.51 -4.86
N ARG A 402 20.33 3.02 -4.80
CA ARG A 402 19.99 1.77 -4.11
C ARG A 402 20.65 0.57 -4.79
N LYS A 403 20.65 0.52 -6.12
CA LYS A 403 21.41 -0.51 -6.85
C LYS A 403 22.91 -0.39 -6.62
N GLU A 404 23.45 0.81 -6.69
CA GLU A 404 24.87 1.06 -6.39
C GLU A 404 25.25 0.58 -4.99
N LEU A 405 24.40 0.85 -4.00
CA LEU A 405 24.59 0.37 -2.63
C LEU A 405 24.65 -1.16 -2.57
N GLN A 406 23.69 -1.84 -3.22
CA GLN A 406 23.66 -3.31 -3.27
C GLN A 406 24.89 -3.89 -3.97
N GLU A 407 25.32 -3.30 -5.09
CA GLU A 407 26.52 -3.71 -5.82
C GLU A 407 27.79 -3.55 -4.97
N ARG A 408 27.93 -2.41 -4.30
CA ARG A 408 29.11 -2.13 -3.48
C ARG A 408 29.17 -3.00 -2.23
N LEU A 409 28.05 -3.22 -1.55
CA LEU A 409 27.96 -4.16 -0.43
C LEU A 409 28.36 -5.58 -0.87
N THR A 410 27.81 -6.07 -1.98
CA THR A 410 28.12 -7.40 -2.51
C THR A 410 29.60 -7.51 -2.89
N ARG A 411 30.18 -6.49 -3.54
CA ARG A 411 31.61 -6.44 -3.89
C ARG A 411 32.50 -6.40 -2.65
N ALA A 412 32.04 -5.78 -1.55
CA ALA A 412 32.75 -5.74 -0.27
C ALA A 412 32.58 -7.05 0.55
N GLY A 413 31.94 -8.08 0.00
CA GLY A 413 31.74 -9.39 0.65
C GLY A 413 30.42 -9.51 1.45
N PHE A 414 29.55 -8.53 1.40
CA PHE A 414 28.25 -8.52 2.09
C PHE A 414 27.12 -8.68 1.07
N SER A 415 26.80 -9.93 0.71
CA SER A 415 25.80 -10.23 -0.32
C SER A 415 24.43 -9.69 0.03
N THR A 416 23.79 -9.00 -0.91
CA THR A 416 22.39 -8.57 -0.83
C THR A 416 21.43 -9.56 -1.50
N GLU A 417 21.96 -10.67 -2.02
CA GLU A 417 21.23 -11.72 -2.76
C GLU A 417 20.46 -11.20 -4.00
N GLY A 418 20.85 -10.05 -4.52
CA GLY A 418 20.29 -9.44 -5.72
C GLY A 418 20.55 -7.94 -5.78
N ILE A 419 20.51 -7.38 -7.00
CA ILE A 419 20.69 -5.95 -7.27
C ILE A 419 19.42 -5.46 -7.96
N ASP A 420 18.36 -5.33 -7.18
CA ASP A 420 17.01 -4.97 -7.66
C ASP A 420 16.60 -3.52 -7.32
N GLY A 421 17.45 -2.82 -6.54
CA GLY A 421 17.18 -1.45 -6.07
C GLY A 421 16.12 -1.37 -4.96
N ARG A 422 15.73 -2.52 -4.36
CA ARG A 422 14.81 -2.58 -3.22
C ARG A 422 15.59 -2.74 -1.91
N ILE A 423 15.31 -1.91 -0.92
CA ILE A 423 15.91 -2.05 0.42
C ILE A 423 15.01 -2.97 1.26
N GLY A 424 15.11 -4.26 0.97
CA GLY A 424 14.39 -5.31 1.70
C GLY A 424 15.23 -5.93 2.83
N PRO A 425 14.69 -6.97 3.52
CA PRO A 425 15.36 -7.62 4.66
C PRO A 425 16.77 -8.12 4.36
N LYS A 426 17.04 -8.60 3.15
CA LYS A 426 18.35 -9.09 2.71
C LYS A 426 19.36 -7.94 2.60
N THR A 427 18.97 -6.83 1.99
CA THR A 427 19.80 -5.62 1.89
C THR A 427 20.06 -5.03 3.29
N ILE A 428 19.05 -4.96 4.15
CA ILE A 428 19.19 -4.50 5.54
C ILE A 428 20.17 -5.37 6.32
N ALA A 429 20.12 -6.69 6.15
CA ALA A 429 21.06 -7.61 6.79
C ALA A 429 22.51 -7.39 6.28
N ALA A 430 22.71 -7.20 4.97
CA ALA A 430 24.00 -6.88 4.39
C ALA A 430 24.56 -5.55 4.88
N VAL A 431 23.70 -4.50 4.99
CA VAL A 431 24.07 -3.20 5.57
C VAL A 431 24.55 -3.38 7.01
N ARG A 432 23.82 -4.11 7.86
CA ARG A 432 24.22 -4.37 9.25
C ARG A 432 25.53 -5.11 9.35
N ALA A 433 25.71 -6.14 8.55
CA ALA A 433 26.97 -6.91 8.53
C ALA A 433 28.16 -6.00 8.15
N TYR A 434 28.00 -5.16 7.13
CA TYR A 434 29.02 -4.17 6.75
C TYR A 434 29.28 -3.17 7.87
N GLN A 435 28.22 -2.59 8.47
CA GLN A 435 28.34 -1.63 9.57
C GLN A 435 29.09 -2.25 10.74
N SER A 436 28.75 -3.47 11.15
CA SER A 436 29.45 -4.20 12.23
C SER A 436 30.92 -4.43 11.91
N ALA A 437 31.25 -4.88 10.69
CA ALA A 437 32.62 -5.14 10.26
C ALA A 437 33.49 -3.88 10.20
N LYS A 438 32.86 -2.71 10.02
CA LYS A 438 33.53 -1.41 9.98
C LYS A 438 33.46 -0.62 11.28
N GLY A 439 32.95 -1.21 12.38
CA GLY A 439 32.80 -0.53 13.67
C GLY A 439 31.79 0.63 13.63
N LEU A 440 30.87 0.62 12.68
CA LEU A 440 29.76 1.56 12.59
C LEU A 440 28.56 1.04 13.39
N MET A 441 27.62 1.91 13.73
CA MET A 441 26.37 1.53 14.36
C MET A 441 25.61 0.55 13.45
N PRO A 442 25.34 -0.72 13.86
CA PRO A 442 24.76 -1.74 13.00
C PRO A 442 23.21 -1.66 12.97
N ASP A 443 22.68 -0.49 12.66
CA ASP A 443 21.26 -0.20 12.64
C ASP A 443 20.52 -0.68 11.37
N GLY A 444 21.29 -1.00 10.32
CA GLY A 444 20.73 -1.49 9.06
C GLY A 444 20.17 -0.38 8.16
N TYR A 445 20.37 0.89 8.50
CA TYR A 445 19.85 2.01 7.72
C TYR A 445 20.69 2.28 6.47
N ALA A 446 20.05 2.14 5.31
CA ALA A 446 20.66 2.36 4.00
C ALA A 446 20.66 3.86 3.67
N SER A 447 21.53 4.63 4.30
CA SER A 447 21.63 6.09 4.15
C SER A 447 22.56 6.50 2.99
N LEU A 448 22.45 7.77 2.57
CA LEU A 448 23.38 8.36 1.63
C LEU A 448 24.81 8.37 2.21
N SER A 449 24.97 8.70 3.49
CA SER A 449 26.26 8.71 4.16
C SER A 449 26.93 7.32 4.21
N LEU A 450 26.12 6.24 4.28
CA LEU A 450 26.63 4.89 4.17
C LEU A 450 27.12 4.57 2.75
N LEU A 451 26.36 4.98 1.73
CA LEU A 451 26.77 4.81 0.33
C LEU A 451 28.08 5.56 0.04
N GLU A 452 28.21 6.78 0.55
CA GLU A 452 29.45 7.57 0.41
C GLU A 452 30.66 6.88 1.06
N LYS A 453 30.51 6.20 2.19
CA LYS A 453 31.56 5.39 2.82
C LYS A 453 31.92 4.12 2.02
N LEU A 454 31.03 3.66 1.17
CA LEU A 454 31.27 2.52 0.28
C LEU A 454 31.89 2.92 -1.07
N ARG A 455 31.82 4.21 -1.44
CA ARG A 455 32.47 4.77 -2.64
C ARG A 455 33.96 4.89 -2.48
#